data_81a9c4d74a7cad2417485b8615474c41
#
_entry.id   81a9c4d74a7cad2417485b8615474c41
#
_cell.length_a   1.000
_cell.length_b   1.000
_cell.length_c   1.000
_cell.angle_alpha   90.00
_cell.angle_beta   90.00
_cell.angle_gamma   90.00
#
_symmetry.space_group_name_H-M   'P 1'
#
loop_
_entity.id
_entity.type
_entity.pdbx_description
1 polymer ?
#
loop_
_entity_poly.entity_id
_entity_poly.type
_entity_poly.pdbx_seq_one_letter_code
_entity_poly.pdbx_strand_id
1 'polypeptide(L)'
;LTTKRKKKNSIKPQFSPAILVLENRSIFKGIGLGYQGEATGEICFNTSLTGYQEIISDPSYAGQIINFTFPHIGNVGTNNEDLESDKIWTRGVIFNSEITSPSNYRSLKNLDEWLKKNKIVGITGLDTRSLTNFIRDKGAPKGTISNNKNGNFNIKKLINASIKWPGLNGLDLAKEVTTKKKYTWKGLKTWEKGKGFKKNKIKSLRIIAIDYGIKKNILRYFSNYNCEVKVVSCKQTAEEILKLKPNGIFLSNGPGDPAATGTYAIQTVKKLISSNLPVFGICLGHQILALALNGKTKKMKLGHRGANHPVKNLNNKKVEITSQNHGFEVVKE
;
A
#
# COMPACT_ATOMS: atom_id res chain seq x y z
N LEU A 1 -2.56 48.36 -47.54
CA LEU A 1 -3.16 47.06 -47.23
C LEU A 1 -2.28 46.34 -46.22
N THR A 2 -2.55 46.56 -44.92
CA THR A 2 -1.83 45.94 -43.80
C THR A 2 -2.53 44.63 -43.44
N THR A 3 -1.93 43.50 -43.77
CA THR A 3 -2.40 42.15 -43.43
C THR A 3 -2.10 41.88 -41.94
N LYS A 4 -3.14 41.93 -41.09
CA LYS A 4 -3.07 41.43 -39.72
C LYS A 4 -2.75 39.93 -39.69
N ARG A 5 -1.54 39.58 -39.26
CA ARG A 5 -1.19 38.19 -38.93
C ARG A 5 -2.09 37.70 -37.78
N LYS A 6 -3.00 36.78 -38.05
CA LYS A 6 -3.74 35.99 -37.02
C LYS A 6 -2.74 35.26 -36.16
N LYS A 7 -2.71 35.57 -34.87
CA LYS A 7 -2.01 34.73 -33.88
C LYS A 7 -2.55 33.33 -33.97
N LYS A 8 -1.68 32.35 -34.34
CA LYS A 8 -1.97 30.93 -34.18
C LYS A 8 -2.31 30.67 -32.73
N ASN A 9 -3.57 30.34 -32.45
CA ASN A 9 -3.96 29.75 -31.18
C ASN A 9 -3.18 28.44 -31.04
N SER A 10 -2.16 28.41 -30.19
CA SER A 10 -1.50 27.18 -29.80
C SER A 10 -2.55 26.36 -29.06
N ILE A 11 -2.99 25.27 -29.66
CA ILE A 11 -3.79 24.24 -29.01
C ILE A 11 -2.94 23.76 -27.84
N LYS A 12 -3.32 24.15 -26.59
CA LYS A 12 -2.65 23.64 -25.38
C LYS A 12 -2.81 22.13 -25.41
N PRO A 13 -1.74 21.36 -25.17
CA PRO A 13 -1.87 19.90 -25.13
C PRO A 13 -2.93 19.54 -24.08
N GLN A 14 -3.85 18.67 -24.48
CA GLN A 14 -4.99 18.22 -23.65
C GLN A 14 -4.52 17.45 -22.41
N PHE A 15 -3.25 17.01 -22.38
CA PHE A 15 -2.64 16.21 -21.34
C PHE A 15 -1.47 16.94 -20.67
N SER A 16 -1.36 16.76 -19.36
CA SER A 16 -0.23 17.28 -18.58
C SER A 16 1.00 16.40 -18.81
N PRO A 17 2.15 16.93 -19.20
CA PRO A 17 3.38 16.13 -19.25
C PRO A 17 3.79 15.62 -17.89
N ALA A 18 4.38 14.42 -17.83
CA ALA A 18 4.98 13.89 -16.63
C ALA A 18 6.24 13.10 -16.94
N ILE A 19 7.12 13.01 -15.95
CA ILE A 19 8.32 12.17 -16.02
C ILE A 19 8.49 11.36 -14.74
N LEU A 20 9.07 10.17 -14.90
CA LEU A 20 9.62 9.37 -13.83
C LEU A 20 11.14 9.37 -13.95
N VAL A 21 11.82 9.72 -12.87
CA VAL A 21 13.30 9.75 -12.81
C VAL A 21 13.74 8.77 -11.73
N LEU A 22 14.63 7.84 -12.07
CA LEU A 22 15.20 6.87 -11.13
C LEU A 22 16.55 7.38 -10.54
N GLU A 23 16.96 6.81 -9.41
CA GLU A 23 18.24 7.10 -8.78
C GLU A 23 19.47 6.81 -9.66
N ASN A 24 19.36 5.87 -10.60
CA ASN A 24 20.37 5.55 -11.59
C ASN A 24 20.35 6.50 -12.80
N ARG A 25 19.60 7.60 -12.74
CA ARG A 25 19.41 8.63 -13.76
C ARG A 25 18.58 8.20 -14.99
N SER A 26 17.99 7.02 -15.00
CA SER A 26 17.03 6.64 -16.04
C SER A 26 15.80 7.55 -15.98
N ILE A 27 15.31 7.96 -17.16
CA ILE A 27 14.17 8.88 -17.30
C ILE A 27 13.12 8.24 -18.20
N PHE A 28 11.90 8.18 -17.70
CA PHE A 28 10.73 7.73 -18.45
C PHE A 28 9.79 8.92 -18.63
N LYS A 29 9.37 9.17 -19.87
CA LYS A 29 8.41 10.25 -20.19
C LYS A 29 7.03 9.66 -20.38
N GLY A 30 6.01 10.37 -19.90
CA GLY A 30 4.63 9.94 -19.99
C GLY A 30 3.65 11.10 -19.82
N ILE A 31 2.42 10.77 -19.53
CA ILE A 31 1.31 11.67 -19.33
C ILE A 31 1.00 11.73 -17.82
N GLY A 32 0.85 12.94 -17.31
CA GLY A 32 0.53 13.19 -15.91
C GLY A 32 -0.91 12.83 -15.58
N LEU A 33 -1.06 12.24 -14.42
CA LEU A 33 -2.29 11.72 -13.88
C LEU A 33 -2.41 12.11 -12.40
N GLY A 34 -3.64 12.26 -11.90
CA GLY A 34 -3.87 12.60 -10.51
C GLY A 34 -3.40 14.01 -10.16
N TYR A 35 -2.76 14.15 -9.00
CA TYR A 35 -2.33 15.43 -8.47
C TYR A 35 -1.09 15.97 -9.19
N GLN A 36 -1.08 17.29 -9.47
CA GLN A 36 0.12 17.95 -10.00
C GLN A 36 1.13 18.16 -8.87
N GLY A 37 2.36 17.73 -9.09
CA GLY A 37 3.42 17.83 -8.10
C GLY A 37 4.49 16.77 -8.27
N GLU A 38 5.27 16.57 -7.24
CA GLU A 38 6.37 15.60 -7.19
C GLU A 38 6.10 14.55 -6.10
N ALA A 39 6.43 13.30 -6.37
CA ALA A 39 6.32 12.21 -5.41
C ALA A 39 7.57 11.32 -5.50
N THR A 40 8.25 11.14 -4.37
CA THR A 40 9.47 10.32 -4.27
C THR A 40 9.21 9.11 -3.37
N GLY A 41 9.72 7.94 -3.77
CA GLY A 41 9.59 6.70 -3.01
C GLY A 41 10.30 5.53 -3.66
N GLU A 42 10.25 4.36 -3.02
CA GLU A 42 10.70 3.10 -3.61
C GLU A 42 9.67 2.62 -4.63
N ILE A 43 10.11 2.25 -5.82
CA ILE A 43 9.21 1.76 -6.86
C ILE A 43 9.05 0.26 -6.72
N CYS A 44 7.83 -0.18 -6.49
CA CYS A 44 7.46 -1.58 -6.50
C CYS A 44 6.45 -1.85 -7.62
N PHE A 45 6.31 -3.10 -8.06
CA PHE A 45 5.24 -3.47 -8.97
C PHE A 45 4.16 -4.30 -8.27
N ASN A 46 2.95 -4.27 -8.80
CA ASN A 46 1.86 -5.13 -8.36
C ASN A 46 1.26 -5.86 -9.56
N THR A 47 1.08 -7.18 -9.45
CA THR A 47 0.63 -8.06 -10.55
C THR A 47 -0.88 -8.37 -10.51
N SER A 48 -1.63 -7.78 -9.60
CA SER A 48 -3.08 -8.00 -9.49
C SER A 48 -3.82 -7.45 -10.71
N LEU A 49 -4.78 -8.21 -11.21
CA LEU A 49 -5.62 -7.84 -12.35
C LEU A 49 -6.72 -6.84 -11.97
N THR A 50 -7.12 -6.81 -10.71
CA THR A 50 -8.23 -6.01 -10.16
C THR A 50 -7.86 -5.46 -8.79
N GLY A 51 -8.71 -4.59 -8.23
CA GLY A 51 -8.54 -4.09 -6.87
C GLY A 51 -7.53 -2.96 -6.77
N TYR A 52 -7.37 -2.16 -7.82
CA TYR A 52 -6.41 -1.05 -7.80
C TYR A 52 -6.71 -0.01 -6.72
N GLN A 53 -7.98 0.24 -6.37
CA GLN A 53 -8.35 1.19 -5.33
C GLN A 53 -7.97 0.66 -3.95
N GLU A 54 -8.22 -0.62 -3.67
CA GLU A 54 -7.81 -1.32 -2.46
C GLU A 54 -6.28 -1.34 -2.33
N ILE A 55 -5.57 -1.60 -3.42
CA ILE A 55 -4.10 -1.61 -3.45
C ILE A 55 -3.55 -0.22 -3.13
N ILE A 56 -4.04 0.84 -3.78
CA ILE A 56 -3.58 2.22 -3.56
C ILE A 56 -3.90 2.69 -2.14
N SER A 57 -5.00 2.22 -1.55
CA SER A 57 -5.43 2.59 -0.21
C SER A 57 -4.87 1.71 0.92
N ASP A 58 -4.12 0.63 0.59
CA ASP A 58 -3.45 -0.22 1.58
C ASP A 58 -2.29 0.54 2.25
N PRO A 59 -2.32 0.75 3.58
CA PRO A 59 -1.24 1.45 4.28
C PRO A 59 0.15 0.81 4.14
N SER A 60 0.21 -0.48 3.81
CA SER A 60 1.48 -1.20 3.59
C SER A 60 2.31 -0.62 2.43
N TYR A 61 1.71 0.19 1.55
CA TYR A 61 2.42 0.91 0.49
C TYR A 61 2.95 2.29 0.91
N ALA A 62 2.92 2.66 2.19
CA ALA A 62 3.53 3.91 2.63
C ALA A 62 5.01 3.97 2.23
N GLY A 63 5.42 5.12 1.70
CA GLY A 63 6.79 5.30 1.18
C GLY A 63 7.03 4.73 -0.22
N GLN A 64 6.04 4.10 -0.88
CA GLN A 64 6.21 3.43 -2.17
C GLN A 64 5.44 4.12 -3.31
N ILE A 65 5.98 3.95 -4.52
CA ILE A 65 5.34 4.25 -5.80
C ILE A 65 4.98 2.91 -6.45
N ILE A 66 3.72 2.72 -6.79
CA ILE A 66 3.23 1.43 -7.29
C ILE A 66 3.20 1.44 -8.82
N ASN A 67 3.97 0.55 -9.44
CA ASN A 67 3.91 0.23 -10.86
C ASN A 67 2.90 -0.90 -11.08
N PHE A 68 1.76 -0.60 -11.70
CA PHE A 68 0.74 -1.60 -12.01
C PHE A 68 1.10 -2.32 -13.30
N THR A 69 1.25 -3.64 -13.23
CA THR A 69 1.61 -4.45 -14.39
C THR A 69 0.43 -4.72 -15.31
N PHE A 70 -0.81 -4.70 -14.76
CA PHE A 70 -2.02 -4.84 -15.55
C PHE A 70 -2.26 -3.55 -16.36
N PRO A 71 -2.40 -3.64 -17.71
CA PRO A 71 -2.40 -2.45 -18.56
C PRO A 71 -3.68 -1.63 -18.45
N HIS A 72 -4.83 -2.26 -18.23
CA HIS A 72 -6.15 -1.60 -18.24
C HIS A 72 -6.61 -1.27 -16.81
N ILE A 73 -6.46 -0.02 -16.42
CA ILE A 73 -6.82 0.49 -15.10
C ILE A 73 -7.91 1.55 -15.25
N GLY A 74 -8.88 1.59 -14.32
CA GLY A 74 -9.93 2.61 -14.26
C GLY A 74 -11.33 2.12 -14.62
N ASN A 75 -11.47 0.96 -15.24
CA ASN A 75 -12.74 0.39 -15.70
C ASN A 75 -13.79 0.20 -14.59
N VAL A 76 -13.38 -0.08 -13.36
CA VAL A 76 -14.29 -0.17 -12.19
C VAL A 76 -14.65 1.21 -11.65
N GLY A 77 -13.89 2.26 -11.99
CA GLY A 77 -13.99 3.55 -11.33
C GLY A 77 -13.46 3.49 -9.89
N THR A 78 -13.97 4.38 -9.06
CA THR A 78 -13.70 4.39 -7.61
C THR A 78 -14.98 4.60 -6.82
N ASN A 79 -15.01 4.09 -5.58
CA ASN A 79 -16.16 4.20 -4.69
C ASN A 79 -15.72 4.32 -3.22
N ASN A 80 -16.68 4.44 -2.30
CA ASN A 80 -16.40 4.62 -0.87
C ASN A 80 -16.22 3.30 -0.12
N GLU A 81 -16.48 2.16 -0.75
CA GLU A 81 -16.47 0.84 -0.14
C GLU A 81 -15.12 0.13 -0.30
N ASP A 82 -14.47 0.32 -1.47
CA ASP A 82 -13.21 -0.34 -1.84
C ASP A 82 -12.00 0.42 -1.28
N LEU A 83 -12.07 0.75 0.02
CA LEU A 83 -11.00 1.43 0.74
C LEU A 83 -10.49 0.55 1.88
N GLU A 84 -9.18 0.38 1.94
CA GLU A 84 -8.50 -0.34 3.01
C GLU A 84 -8.06 0.58 4.16
N SER A 85 -8.01 1.89 3.93
CA SER A 85 -7.70 2.91 4.93
C SER A 85 -8.43 4.21 4.64
N ASP A 86 -8.65 5.06 5.66
CA ASP A 86 -9.25 6.38 5.49
C ASP A 86 -8.26 7.40 4.90
N LYS A 87 -6.97 7.19 5.12
CA LYS A 87 -5.89 8.01 4.56
C LYS A 87 -5.08 7.19 3.57
N ILE A 88 -4.81 7.76 2.39
CA ILE A 88 -3.95 7.14 1.39
C ILE A 88 -2.49 7.47 1.70
N TRP A 89 -1.66 6.42 1.76
CA TRP A 89 -0.25 6.53 2.16
C TRP A 89 0.72 6.26 1.01
N THR A 90 0.23 5.68 -0.09
CA THR A 90 0.98 5.48 -1.32
C THR A 90 1.50 6.81 -1.84
N ARG A 91 2.78 6.86 -2.24
CA ARG A 91 3.43 8.08 -2.73
C ARG A 91 3.00 8.44 -4.14
N GLY A 92 2.86 7.45 -5.01
CA GLY A 92 2.48 7.67 -6.40
C GLY A 92 2.12 6.39 -7.12
N VAL A 93 1.62 6.54 -8.34
CA VAL A 93 1.17 5.42 -9.18
C VAL A 93 1.69 5.53 -10.60
N ILE A 94 2.00 4.39 -11.21
CA ILE A 94 2.47 4.27 -12.59
C ILE A 94 1.57 3.28 -13.33
N PHE A 95 1.03 3.71 -14.47
CA PHE A 95 0.18 2.89 -15.33
C PHE A 95 0.73 2.79 -16.75
N ASN A 96 0.42 1.71 -17.44
CA ASN A 96 0.80 1.51 -18.83
C ASN A 96 -0.04 2.40 -19.77
N SER A 97 -1.35 2.27 -19.70
CA SER A 97 -2.29 2.94 -20.60
C SER A 97 -3.04 4.06 -19.89
N GLU A 98 -3.66 4.93 -20.66
CA GLU A 98 -4.57 5.94 -20.15
C GLU A 98 -5.69 5.29 -19.32
N ILE A 99 -6.18 6.01 -18.33
CA ILE A 99 -7.28 5.54 -17.49
C ILE A 99 -8.55 5.48 -18.32
N THR A 100 -9.14 4.28 -18.36
CA THR A 100 -10.42 4.07 -19.04
C THR A 100 -11.56 4.73 -18.27
N SER A 101 -12.57 5.19 -19.01
CA SER A 101 -13.83 5.63 -18.42
C SER A 101 -14.48 4.48 -17.68
N PRO A 102 -15.00 4.70 -16.48
CA PRO A 102 -15.60 3.63 -15.70
C PRO A 102 -16.90 3.12 -16.35
N SER A 103 -17.05 1.80 -16.38
CA SER A 103 -18.22 1.08 -16.90
C SER A 103 -18.86 0.14 -15.87
N ASN A 104 -18.49 0.27 -14.61
CA ASN A 104 -18.99 -0.57 -13.52
C ASN A 104 -20.09 0.15 -12.72
N TYR A 105 -21.16 -0.56 -12.36
CA TYR A 105 -22.29 -0.03 -11.57
C TYR A 105 -21.90 0.51 -10.19
N ARG A 106 -20.75 0.11 -9.65
CA ARG A 106 -20.21 0.59 -8.36
C ARG A 106 -19.43 1.90 -8.47
N SER A 107 -19.20 2.38 -9.68
CA SER A 107 -18.43 3.60 -9.89
C SER A 107 -19.16 4.83 -9.38
N LEU A 108 -18.52 5.58 -8.50
CA LEU A 108 -18.97 6.90 -8.06
C LEU A 108 -18.14 8.01 -8.69
N LYS A 109 -16.87 7.72 -9.04
CA LYS A 109 -15.93 8.68 -9.62
C LYS A 109 -14.95 7.98 -10.56
N ASN A 110 -14.42 8.75 -11.50
CA ASN A 110 -13.25 8.36 -12.28
C ASN A 110 -12.01 8.26 -11.38
N LEU A 111 -11.09 7.36 -11.71
CA LEU A 111 -9.87 7.14 -10.92
C LEU A 111 -8.96 8.39 -10.89
N ASP A 112 -8.82 9.11 -12.00
CA ASP A 112 -8.01 10.33 -12.05
C ASP A 112 -8.53 11.41 -11.09
N GLU A 113 -9.85 11.63 -11.04
CA GLU A 113 -10.48 12.56 -10.09
C GLU A 113 -10.25 12.12 -8.63
N TRP A 114 -10.33 10.81 -8.37
CA TRP A 114 -10.09 10.25 -7.05
C TRP A 114 -8.62 10.44 -6.63
N LEU A 115 -7.66 10.20 -7.52
CA LEU A 115 -6.24 10.46 -7.28
C LEU A 115 -5.98 11.94 -6.99
N LYS A 116 -6.57 12.86 -7.77
CA LYS A 116 -6.48 14.32 -7.55
C LYS A 116 -7.00 14.71 -6.17
N LYS A 117 -8.18 14.20 -5.79
CA LYS A 117 -8.79 14.46 -4.48
C LYS A 117 -7.89 14.01 -3.32
N ASN A 118 -7.23 12.86 -3.47
CA ASN A 118 -6.35 12.28 -2.46
C ASN A 118 -4.89 12.77 -2.58
N LYS A 119 -4.60 13.72 -3.45
CA LYS A 119 -3.26 14.28 -3.69
C LYS A 119 -2.21 13.24 -4.09
N ILE A 120 -2.61 12.22 -4.84
CA ILE A 120 -1.71 11.18 -5.35
C ILE A 120 -1.20 11.60 -6.73
N VAL A 121 0.12 11.66 -6.87
CA VAL A 121 0.80 11.94 -8.14
C VAL A 121 0.85 10.67 -8.97
N GLY A 122 0.49 10.75 -10.23
CA GLY A 122 0.53 9.61 -11.14
C GLY A 122 1.16 9.92 -12.49
N ILE A 123 1.57 8.88 -13.17
CA ILE A 123 2.06 8.92 -14.55
C ILE A 123 1.52 7.72 -15.31
N THR A 124 1.12 7.94 -16.56
CA THR A 124 0.64 6.91 -17.47
C THR A 124 1.34 7.01 -18.83
N GLY A 125 1.14 6.01 -19.70
CA GLY A 125 1.82 5.93 -20.99
C GLY A 125 3.25 5.40 -20.90
N LEU A 126 3.59 4.68 -19.80
CA LEU A 126 4.89 4.06 -19.62
C LEU A 126 4.88 2.58 -20.00
N ASP A 127 5.99 2.09 -20.50
CA ASP A 127 6.22 0.66 -20.60
C ASP A 127 6.44 0.06 -19.20
N THR A 128 5.33 -0.26 -18.53
CA THR A 128 5.33 -0.83 -17.18
C THR A 128 5.95 -2.23 -17.16
N ARG A 129 5.96 -2.95 -18.30
CA ARG A 129 6.61 -4.25 -18.42
C ARG A 129 8.13 -4.12 -18.36
N SER A 130 8.71 -3.20 -19.15
CA SER A 130 10.14 -2.90 -19.08
C SER A 130 10.58 -2.44 -17.70
N LEU A 131 9.78 -1.59 -17.04
CA LEU A 131 10.05 -1.16 -15.67
C LEU A 131 9.97 -2.33 -14.68
N THR A 132 9.01 -3.23 -14.84
CA THR A 132 8.90 -4.46 -14.02
C THR A 132 10.10 -5.37 -14.21
N ASN A 133 10.56 -5.57 -15.46
CA ASN A 133 11.77 -6.34 -15.76
C ASN A 133 13.01 -5.70 -15.11
N PHE A 134 13.13 -4.38 -15.20
CA PHE A 134 14.21 -3.65 -14.52
C PHE A 134 14.19 -3.91 -13.01
N ILE A 135 13.02 -3.82 -12.35
CA ILE A 135 12.89 -4.09 -10.91
C ILE A 135 13.27 -5.54 -10.59
N ARG A 136 12.83 -6.49 -11.41
CA ARG A 136 13.18 -7.92 -11.25
C ARG A 136 14.68 -8.14 -11.29
N ASP A 137 15.37 -7.52 -12.25
CA ASP A 137 16.78 -7.78 -12.51
C ASP A 137 17.71 -7.00 -11.57
N LYS A 138 17.36 -5.77 -11.23
CA LYS A 138 18.19 -4.84 -10.44
C LYS A 138 17.72 -4.62 -9.01
N GLY A 139 16.49 -5.02 -8.66
CA GLY A 139 15.84 -4.72 -7.38
C GLY A 139 14.94 -3.49 -7.48
N ALA A 140 14.23 -3.21 -6.39
CA ALA A 140 13.31 -2.08 -6.29
C ALA A 140 14.07 -0.75 -6.23
N PRO A 141 14.04 0.09 -7.29
CA PRO A 141 14.77 1.35 -7.32
C PRO A 141 14.04 2.45 -6.54
N LYS A 142 14.78 3.48 -6.15
CA LYS A 142 14.19 4.75 -5.71
C LYS A 142 13.93 5.63 -6.93
N GLY A 143 12.80 6.34 -6.91
CA GLY A 143 12.45 7.20 -8.02
C GLY A 143 11.55 8.35 -7.62
N THR A 144 11.45 9.33 -8.51
CA THR A 144 10.59 10.51 -8.34
C THR A 144 9.73 10.68 -9.59
N ILE A 145 8.41 10.72 -9.39
CA ILE A 145 7.46 11.17 -10.41
C ILE A 145 7.31 12.68 -10.30
N SER A 146 7.33 13.38 -11.43
CA SER A 146 6.94 14.79 -11.52
C SER A 146 5.84 14.94 -12.56
N ASN A 147 4.66 15.38 -12.12
CA ASN A 147 3.51 15.75 -12.95
C ASN A 147 3.42 17.28 -12.98
N ASN A 148 3.82 17.87 -14.10
CA ASN A 148 3.89 19.32 -14.26
C ASN A 148 3.20 19.77 -15.55
N LYS A 149 2.09 20.48 -15.41
CA LYS A 149 1.26 20.96 -16.52
C LYS A 149 2.03 21.75 -17.59
N ASN A 150 3.10 22.45 -17.17
CA ASN A 150 3.89 23.27 -18.08
C ASN A 150 5.03 22.48 -18.76
N GLY A 151 5.25 21.22 -18.38
CA GLY A 151 6.34 20.40 -18.91
C GLY A 151 7.75 20.81 -18.50
N ASN A 152 7.86 21.74 -17.56
CA ASN A 152 9.16 22.21 -17.07
C ASN A 152 9.65 21.32 -15.94
N PHE A 153 10.67 20.51 -16.20
CA PHE A 153 11.22 19.56 -15.24
C PHE A 153 12.68 19.90 -14.90
N ASN A 154 12.96 20.10 -13.63
CA ASN A 154 14.32 20.19 -13.15
C ASN A 154 14.89 18.79 -12.91
N ILE A 155 15.44 18.17 -13.95
CA ILE A 155 15.95 16.80 -13.94
C ILE A 155 17.00 16.59 -12.82
N LYS A 156 17.93 17.53 -12.63
CA LYS A 156 18.95 17.44 -11.57
C LYS A 156 18.31 17.38 -10.18
N LYS A 157 17.30 18.21 -9.92
CA LYS A 157 16.56 18.20 -8.65
C LYS A 157 15.87 16.86 -8.43
N LEU A 158 15.21 16.29 -9.45
CA LEU A 158 14.48 15.02 -9.36
C LEU A 158 15.40 13.83 -9.14
N ILE A 159 16.57 13.79 -9.82
CA ILE A 159 17.61 12.78 -9.58
C ILE A 159 18.08 12.88 -8.13
N ASN A 160 18.40 14.07 -7.65
CA ASN A 160 18.85 14.28 -6.28
C ASN A 160 17.79 13.86 -5.25
N ALA A 161 16.51 14.14 -5.51
CA ALA A 161 15.41 13.67 -4.65
C ALA A 161 15.35 12.15 -4.59
N SER A 162 15.47 11.47 -5.73
CA SER A 162 15.51 10.00 -5.80
C SER A 162 16.71 9.41 -5.04
N ILE A 163 17.89 9.98 -5.21
CA ILE A 163 19.12 9.51 -4.54
C ILE A 163 19.04 9.72 -3.02
N LYS A 164 18.60 10.90 -2.58
CA LYS A 164 18.53 11.29 -1.16
C LYS A 164 17.44 10.58 -0.38
N TRP A 165 16.45 10.02 -1.06
CA TRP A 165 15.40 9.27 -0.36
C TRP A 165 16.01 8.03 0.30
N PRO A 166 15.80 7.78 1.62
CA PRO A 166 16.59 6.78 2.36
C PRO A 166 16.33 5.33 1.94
N GLY A 167 15.25 5.06 1.24
CA GLY A 167 14.77 3.69 1.01
C GLY A 167 13.89 3.19 2.16
N LEU A 168 13.35 1.99 2.05
CA LEU A 168 12.53 1.39 3.12
C LEU A 168 13.37 0.75 4.22
N ASN A 169 14.60 0.38 3.93
CA ASN A 169 15.49 -0.26 4.90
C ASN A 169 15.82 0.71 6.04
N GLY A 170 15.63 0.29 7.27
CA GLY A 170 15.80 1.12 8.46
C GLY A 170 14.67 2.14 8.73
N LEU A 171 13.63 2.21 7.89
CA LEU A 171 12.50 3.12 8.11
C LEU A 171 11.39 2.47 8.93
N ASP A 172 11.07 3.08 10.07
CA ASP A 172 9.85 2.76 10.82
C ASP A 172 8.67 3.60 10.32
N LEU A 173 7.94 3.06 9.35
CA LEU A 173 6.74 3.68 8.81
C LEU A 173 5.46 3.28 9.58
N ALA A 174 5.51 2.23 10.38
CA ALA A 174 4.38 1.80 11.19
C ALA A 174 3.93 2.89 12.16
N LYS A 175 4.86 3.64 12.77
CA LYS A 175 4.54 4.77 13.66
C LYS A 175 3.85 5.94 12.95
N GLU A 176 3.98 6.05 11.63
CA GLU A 176 3.36 7.12 10.83
C GLU A 176 1.92 6.78 10.49
N VAL A 177 1.66 5.49 10.17
CA VAL A 177 0.35 5.01 9.69
C VAL A 177 -0.58 4.55 10.80
N THR A 178 -0.04 4.22 11.98
CA THR A 178 -0.80 3.71 13.13
C THR A 178 -1.90 4.67 13.59
N THR A 179 -2.95 4.13 14.16
CA THR A 179 -4.02 4.94 14.75
C THR A 179 -3.51 5.83 15.90
N LYS A 180 -3.99 7.07 15.94
CA LYS A 180 -3.66 8.01 17.04
C LYS A 180 -4.47 7.76 18.30
N LYS A 181 -5.68 7.19 18.16
CA LYS A 181 -6.60 6.90 19.27
C LYS A 181 -7.12 5.48 19.13
N LYS A 182 -7.15 4.74 20.24
CA LYS A 182 -7.80 3.42 20.27
C LYS A 182 -9.26 3.54 19.89
N TYR A 183 -9.76 2.57 19.13
CA TYR A 183 -11.16 2.51 18.73
C TYR A 183 -11.65 1.06 18.67
N THR A 184 -12.95 0.87 18.78
CA THR A 184 -13.59 -0.42 18.54
C THR A 184 -14.11 -0.44 17.11
N TRP A 185 -13.78 -1.49 16.37
CA TRP A 185 -14.29 -1.68 15.01
C TRP A 185 -15.81 -1.79 15.03
N LYS A 186 -16.46 -1.14 14.05
CA LYS A 186 -17.94 -1.05 13.98
C LYS A 186 -18.62 -2.39 13.71
N GLY A 187 -17.88 -3.49 13.57
CA GLY A 187 -18.41 -4.83 13.33
C GLY A 187 -18.93 -5.06 11.92
N LEU A 188 -18.45 -4.27 10.93
CA LEU A 188 -18.81 -4.50 9.54
C LEU A 188 -18.12 -5.76 9.03
N LYS A 189 -18.90 -6.68 8.45
CA LYS A 189 -18.45 -7.90 7.78
C LYS A 189 -17.90 -7.58 6.39
N THR A 190 -17.34 -8.58 5.69
CA THR A 190 -16.95 -8.46 4.29
C THR A 190 -18.12 -8.07 3.40
N TRP A 191 -17.80 -7.39 2.31
CA TRP A 191 -18.81 -6.94 1.35
C TRP A 191 -19.46 -8.12 0.62
N GLU A 192 -20.78 -8.10 0.46
CA GLU A 192 -21.57 -9.07 -0.29
C GLU A 192 -22.34 -8.37 -1.40
N LYS A 193 -22.31 -8.94 -2.62
CA LYS A 193 -23.06 -8.40 -3.77
C LYS A 193 -24.55 -8.27 -3.43
N GLY A 194 -25.11 -7.11 -3.72
CA GLY A 194 -26.52 -6.79 -3.47
C GLY A 194 -26.88 -6.49 -2.01
N LYS A 195 -25.92 -6.66 -1.07
CA LYS A 195 -26.16 -6.46 0.38
C LYS A 195 -25.18 -5.48 1.02
N GLY A 196 -24.07 -5.17 0.35
CA GLY A 196 -23.03 -4.31 0.89
C GLY A 196 -22.36 -4.87 2.15
N PHE A 197 -21.95 -4.00 3.06
CA PHE A 197 -21.39 -4.39 4.36
C PHE A 197 -22.47 -4.62 5.41
N LYS A 198 -22.67 -5.85 5.81
CA LYS A 198 -23.55 -6.17 6.94
C LYS A 198 -22.84 -5.95 8.27
N LYS A 199 -23.59 -5.52 9.28
CA LYS A 199 -23.10 -5.38 10.65
C LYS A 199 -23.22 -6.69 11.42
N ASN A 200 -22.15 -7.11 12.08
CA ASN A 200 -22.20 -8.22 13.02
C ASN A 200 -22.88 -7.77 14.33
N LYS A 201 -23.87 -8.50 14.77
CA LYS A 201 -24.58 -8.27 16.04
C LYS A 201 -24.05 -9.15 17.18
N ILE A 202 -23.42 -10.29 16.84
CA ILE A 202 -22.88 -11.26 17.79
C ILE A 202 -21.41 -10.93 18.04
N LYS A 203 -21.02 -10.92 19.31
CA LYS A 203 -19.64 -10.67 19.73
C LYS A 203 -19.27 -11.72 20.76
N SER A 204 -18.53 -12.75 20.36
CA SER A 204 -18.13 -13.87 21.22
C SER A 204 -16.71 -13.75 21.75
N LEU A 205 -15.79 -13.26 20.95
CA LEU A 205 -14.37 -13.15 21.29
C LEU A 205 -13.89 -11.71 21.15
N ARG A 206 -13.08 -11.27 22.10
CA ARG A 206 -12.43 -9.95 22.04
C ARG A 206 -11.01 -10.08 21.52
N ILE A 207 -10.74 -9.48 20.37
CA ILE A 207 -9.42 -9.40 19.77
C ILE A 207 -8.88 -7.98 19.94
N ILE A 208 -7.65 -7.86 20.46
CA ILE A 208 -6.94 -6.61 20.43
C ILE A 208 -6.00 -6.62 19.25
N ALA A 209 -6.23 -5.72 18.28
CA ALA A 209 -5.40 -5.55 17.11
C ALA A 209 -4.41 -4.42 17.33
N ILE A 210 -3.12 -4.73 17.29
CA ILE A 210 -2.05 -3.73 17.31
C ILE A 210 -1.89 -3.22 15.88
N ASP A 211 -2.09 -1.93 15.70
CA ASP A 211 -2.13 -1.27 14.40
C ASP A 211 -0.74 -0.82 13.94
N TYR A 212 -0.15 -1.58 13.04
CA TYR A 212 1.05 -1.21 12.30
C TYR A 212 0.74 -0.64 10.90
N GLY A 213 -0.54 -0.48 10.56
CA GLY A 213 -1.06 -0.09 9.24
C GLY A 213 -2.14 -1.06 8.78
N ILE A 214 -3.12 -1.32 9.65
CA ILE A 214 -4.14 -2.34 9.45
C ILE A 214 -5.06 -2.04 8.29
N LYS A 215 -5.32 -3.05 7.45
CA LYS A 215 -6.34 -3.01 6.40
C LYS A 215 -7.73 -3.24 6.98
N LYS A 216 -8.70 -2.44 6.52
CA LYS A 216 -10.10 -2.57 6.92
C LYS A 216 -10.67 -3.97 6.63
N ASN A 217 -10.23 -4.60 5.54
CA ASN A 217 -10.74 -5.92 5.18
C ASN A 217 -10.36 -7.00 6.19
N ILE A 218 -9.20 -6.89 6.84
CA ILE A 218 -8.81 -7.80 7.92
C ILE A 218 -9.79 -7.66 9.10
N LEU A 219 -10.16 -6.43 9.47
CA LEU A 219 -11.14 -6.18 10.52
C LEU A 219 -12.54 -6.73 10.16
N ARG A 220 -12.90 -6.68 8.86
CA ARG A 220 -14.15 -7.26 8.35
C ARG A 220 -14.16 -8.78 8.49
N TYR A 221 -13.02 -9.44 8.21
CA TYR A 221 -12.89 -10.89 8.40
C TYR A 221 -13.04 -11.29 9.87
N PHE A 222 -12.44 -10.58 10.82
CA PHE A 222 -12.68 -10.84 12.25
C PHE A 222 -14.18 -10.71 12.59
N SER A 223 -14.89 -9.75 11.99
CA SER A 223 -16.33 -9.62 12.18
C SER A 223 -17.13 -10.79 11.60
N ASN A 224 -16.68 -11.41 10.51
CA ASN A 224 -17.30 -12.62 9.97
C ASN A 224 -17.25 -13.77 10.99
N TYR A 225 -16.18 -13.85 11.78
CA TYR A 225 -15.99 -14.84 12.84
C TYR A 225 -16.51 -14.38 14.22
N ASN A 226 -17.42 -13.42 14.23
CA ASN A 226 -18.09 -12.92 15.45
C ASN A 226 -17.13 -12.31 16.48
N CYS A 227 -15.97 -11.82 16.08
CA CYS A 227 -15.04 -11.15 16.96
C CYS A 227 -15.42 -9.68 17.18
N GLU A 228 -15.29 -9.22 18.42
CA GLU A 228 -15.18 -7.81 18.74
C GLU A 228 -13.71 -7.39 18.61
N VAL A 229 -13.40 -6.47 17.72
CA VAL A 229 -12.03 -6.02 17.52
C VAL A 229 -11.84 -4.61 18.09
N LYS A 230 -10.91 -4.49 19.03
CA LYS A 230 -10.42 -3.19 19.51
C LYS A 230 -9.04 -2.94 18.90
N VAL A 231 -8.92 -1.85 18.17
CA VAL A 231 -7.68 -1.44 17.51
C VAL A 231 -6.93 -0.46 18.41
N VAL A 232 -5.64 -0.73 18.64
CA VAL A 232 -4.75 0.07 19.48
C VAL A 232 -3.51 0.48 18.68
N SER A 233 -2.86 1.57 19.11
CA SER A 233 -1.63 2.05 18.48
C SER A 233 -0.49 1.03 18.60
N CYS A 234 0.43 1.04 17.63
CA CYS A 234 1.66 0.25 17.67
C CYS A 234 2.57 0.56 18.87
N LYS A 235 2.35 1.69 19.53
CA LYS A 235 3.11 2.11 20.74
C LYS A 235 2.47 1.69 22.06
N GLN A 236 1.32 1.00 22.01
CA GLN A 236 0.63 0.56 23.22
C GLN A 236 1.47 -0.50 23.97
N THR A 237 1.59 -0.38 25.28
CA THR A 237 2.33 -1.36 26.09
C THR A 237 1.57 -2.67 26.28
N ALA A 238 2.29 -3.75 26.60
CA ALA A 238 1.65 -5.04 26.87
C ALA A 238 0.68 -4.98 28.03
N GLU A 239 1.04 -4.26 29.12
CA GLU A 239 0.23 -4.08 30.31
C GLU A 239 -1.10 -3.38 29.99
N GLU A 240 -1.05 -2.33 29.17
CA GLU A 240 -2.26 -1.61 28.73
C GLU A 240 -3.16 -2.46 27.84
N ILE A 241 -2.56 -3.32 26.98
CA ILE A 241 -3.27 -4.26 26.13
C ILE A 241 -3.96 -5.34 26.98
N LEU A 242 -3.24 -5.94 27.93
CA LEU A 242 -3.77 -6.98 28.81
C LEU A 242 -4.90 -6.48 29.73
N LYS A 243 -4.85 -5.21 30.19
CA LYS A 243 -5.95 -4.56 30.90
C LYS A 243 -7.27 -4.53 30.13
N LEU A 244 -7.24 -4.64 28.77
CA LEU A 244 -8.43 -4.72 27.96
C LEU A 244 -9.09 -6.11 27.94
N LYS A 245 -8.50 -7.08 28.66
CA LYS A 245 -8.97 -8.48 28.78
C LYS A 245 -9.22 -9.15 27.42
N PRO A 246 -8.21 -9.26 26.55
CA PRO A 246 -8.34 -9.92 25.25
C PRO A 246 -8.53 -11.44 25.36
N ASN A 247 -9.22 -12.05 24.40
CA ASN A 247 -9.18 -13.49 24.14
C ASN A 247 -8.07 -13.87 23.13
N GLY A 248 -7.55 -12.88 22.38
CA GLY A 248 -6.46 -13.04 21.45
C GLY A 248 -5.87 -11.71 21.01
N ILE A 249 -4.64 -11.75 20.53
CA ILE A 249 -3.87 -10.61 20.05
C ILE A 249 -3.63 -10.75 18.56
N PHE A 250 -3.87 -9.69 17.83
CA PHE A 250 -3.57 -9.60 16.40
C PHE A 250 -2.52 -8.53 16.12
N LEU A 251 -1.43 -8.93 15.47
CA LEU A 251 -0.37 -8.04 14.98
C LEU A 251 -0.64 -7.74 13.51
N SER A 252 -0.98 -6.51 13.18
CA SER A 252 -1.46 -6.20 11.84
C SER A 252 -0.36 -6.18 10.77
N ASN A 253 -0.78 -6.17 9.50
CA ASN A 253 0.06 -5.75 8.39
C ASN A 253 0.53 -4.30 8.57
N GLY A 254 1.53 -3.89 7.81
CA GLY A 254 2.02 -2.52 7.83
C GLY A 254 3.24 -2.31 6.93
N PRO A 255 3.65 -1.04 6.75
CA PRO A 255 4.79 -0.63 5.95
C PRO A 255 6.10 -0.57 6.76
N GLY A 256 7.21 -0.47 6.06
CA GLY A 256 8.52 -0.19 6.62
C GLY A 256 9.33 -1.44 6.94
N ASP A 257 10.42 -1.21 7.67
CA ASP A 257 11.36 -2.25 8.07
C ASP A 257 10.93 -2.86 9.41
N PRO A 258 10.70 -4.19 9.48
CA PRO A 258 10.34 -4.85 10.73
C PRO A 258 11.40 -4.71 11.83
N ALA A 259 12.69 -4.62 11.49
CA ALA A 259 13.75 -4.40 12.47
C ALA A 259 13.68 -3.00 13.08
N ALA A 260 13.37 -1.97 12.29
CA ALA A 260 13.17 -0.61 12.79
C ALA A 260 11.94 -0.50 13.68
N THR A 261 10.81 -1.08 13.26
CA THR A 261 9.59 -1.17 14.09
C THR A 261 9.82 -2.03 15.33
N GLY A 262 10.66 -3.06 15.23
CA GLY A 262 11.02 -3.97 16.30
C GLY A 262 11.68 -3.31 17.51
N THR A 263 12.31 -2.15 17.35
CA THR A 263 12.99 -1.41 18.43
C THR A 263 12.08 -1.19 19.67
N TYR A 264 10.78 -1.03 19.46
CA TYR A 264 9.79 -0.90 20.54
C TYR A 264 8.78 -2.05 20.57
N ALA A 265 8.46 -2.64 19.41
CA ALA A 265 7.41 -3.64 19.30
C ALA A 265 7.82 -5.01 19.87
N ILE A 266 9.09 -5.42 19.72
CA ILE A 266 9.58 -6.74 20.16
C ILE A 266 9.32 -6.98 21.64
N GLN A 267 9.65 -6.02 22.52
CA GLN A 267 9.48 -6.18 23.98
C GLN A 267 8.00 -6.33 24.35
N THR A 268 7.13 -5.54 23.74
CA THR A 268 5.68 -5.64 23.92
C THR A 268 5.18 -7.02 23.48
N VAL A 269 5.59 -7.49 22.28
CA VAL A 269 5.15 -8.78 21.75
C VAL A 269 5.69 -9.95 22.59
N LYS A 270 6.94 -9.91 23.08
CA LYS A 270 7.48 -10.93 23.99
C LYS A 270 6.62 -11.09 25.25
N LYS A 271 6.24 -9.98 25.90
CA LYS A 271 5.36 -10.00 27.08
C LYS A 271 3.97 -10.54 26.74
N LEU A 272 3.42 -10.21 25.59
CA LEU A 272 2.12 -10.73 25.16
C LEU A 272 2.16 -12.24 24.88
N ILE A 273 3.23 -12.76 24.28
CA ILE A 273 3.42 -14.22 24.11
C ILE A 273 3.47 -14.91 25.46
N SER A 274 4.20 -14.34 26.43
CA SER A 274 4.33 -14.91 27.78
C SER A 274 3.02 -14.91 28.58
N SER A 275 1.98 -14.21 28.13
CA SER A 275 0.65 -14.19 28.77
C SER A 275 -0.24 -15.40 28.42
N ASN A 276 0.26 -16.37 27.66
CA ASN A 276 -0.47 -17.55 27.16
C ASN A 276 -1.72 -17.22 26.34
N LEU A 277 -1.83 -16.01 25.80
CA LEU A 277 -2.87 -15.64 24.85
C LEU A 277 -2.49 -16.05 23.44
N PRO A 278 -3.45 -16.46 22.60
CA PRO A 278 -3.20 -16.64 21.19
C PRO A 278 -2.72 -15.33 20.55
N VAL A 279 -1.57 -15.40 19.85
CA VAL A 279 -0.99 -14.26 19.11
C VAL A 279 -0.89 -14.65 17.65
N PHE A 280 -1.44 -13.83 16.77
CA PHE A 280 -1.40 -14.03 15.32
C PHE A 280 -0.93 -12.78 14.62
N GLY A 281 -0.05 -12.92 13.60
CA GLY A 281 0.50 -11.81 12.85
C GLY A 281 0.36 -11.99 11.34
N ILE A 282 0.10 -10.88 10.64
CA ILE A 282 0.08 -10.83 9.17
C ILE A 282 1.14 -9.84 8.67
N CYS A 283 1.93 -10.24 7.66
CA CYS A 283 2.94 -9.42 6.99
C CYS A 283 3.93 -8.82 8.01
N LEU A 284 3.92 -7.50 8.24
CA LEU A 284 4.78 -6.86 9.25
C LEU A 284 4.57 -7.45 10.65
N GLY A 285 3.32 -7.74 11.04
CA GLY A 285 3.02 -8.37 12.32
C GLY A 285 3.60 -9.78 12.46
N HIS A 286 3.61 -10.58 11.38
CA HIS A 286 4.29 -11.88 11.33
C HIS A 286 5.81 -11.72 11.50
N GLN A 287 6.40 -10.72 10.82
CA GLN A 287 7.84 -10.45 10.90
C GLN A 287 8.27 -9.98 12.29
N ILE A 288 7.46 -9.12 12.94
CA ILE A 288 7.70 -8.70 14.34
C ILE A 288 7.56 -9.88 15.31
N LEU A 289 6.57 -10.75 15.08
CA LEU A 289 6.39 -11.97 15.88
C LEU A 289 7.63 -12.88 15.77
N ALA A 290 8.15 -13.07 14.55
CA ALA A 290 9.38 -13.85 14.33
C ALA A 290 10.59 -13.21 15.05
N LEU A 291 10.76 -11.88 14.97
CA LEU A 291 11.81 -11.16 15.70
C LEU A 291 11.67 -11.30 17.23
N ALA A 292 10.44 -11.27 17.75
CA ALA A 292 10.17 -11.49 19.17
C ALA A 292 10.52 -12.91 19.63
N LEU A 293 10.48 -13.88 18.73
CA LEU A 293 10.90 -15.27 18.93
C LEU A 293 12.38 -15.53 18.55
N ASN A 294 13.18 -14.46 18.49
CA ASN A 294 14.61 -14.46 18.14
C ASN A 294 14.94 -14.87 16.69
N GLY A 295 13.97 -14.90 15.79
CA GLY A 295 14.18 -15.02 14.36
C GLY A 295 14.85 -13.78 13.75
N LYS A 296 15.18 -13.85 12.48
CA LYS A 296 15.80 -12.73 11.72
C LYS A 296 14.93 -12.36 10.54
N THR A 297 15.01 -11.10 10.14
CA THR A 297 14.36 -10.60 8.92
C THR A 297 15.38 -9.96 7.99
N LYS A 298 15.09 -9.99 6.69
CA LYS A 298 15.89 -9.30 5.69
C LYS A 298 15.01 -8.67 4.62
N LYS A 299 15.52 -7.62 3.99
CA LYS A 299 14.86 -7.01 2.83
C LYS A 299 15.01 -7.93 1.61
N MET A 300 13.91 -8.16 0.91
CA MET A 300 13.90 -8.88 -0.36
C MET A 300 14.35 -7.96 -1.50
N LYS A 301 14.93 -8.52 -2.56
CA LYS A 301 15.36 -7.78 -3.74
C LYS A 301 14.20 -7.02 -4.39
N LEU A 302 13.03 -7.65 -4.55
CA LEU A 302 11.86 -7.07 -5.19
C LEU A 302 10.56 -7.22 -4.38
N GLY A 303 10.51 -8.15 -3.42
CA GLY A 303 9.31 -8.47 -2.63
C GLY A 303 8.26 -9.25 -3.42
N HIS A 304 7.19 -9.63 -2.72
CA HIS A 304 6.01 -10.26 -3.32
C HIS A 304 4.83 -9.30 -3.25
N ARG A 305 4.22 -8.96 -4.41
CA ARG A 305 3.05 -8.07 -4.48
C ARG A 305 2.13 -8.51 -5.61
N GLY A 306 0.99 -9.08 -5.24
CA GLY A 306 0.00 -9.60 -6.18
C GLY A 306 -0.92 -10.62 -5.54
N ALA A 307 -1.90 -11.09 -6.30
CA ALA A 307 -2.94 -12.01 -5.84
C ALA A 307 -2.74 -13.46 -6.33
N ASN A 308 -1.56 -13.79 -6.87
CA ASN A 308 -1.28 -15.06 -7.54
C ASN A 308 0.06 -15.69 -7.10
N HIS A 309 0.45 -15.51 -5.84
CA HIS A 309 1.68 -16.07 -5.31
C HIS A 309 1.44 -17.49 -4.76
N PRO A 310 2.17 -18.52 -5.27
CA PRO A 310 2.04 -19.87 -4.77
C PRO A 310 2.74 -20.03 -3.41
N VAL A 311 2.10 -20.71 -2.48
CA VAL A 311 2.65 -21.10 -1.18
C VAL A 311 2.46 -22.60 -1.00
N LYS A 312 3.54 -23.31 -0.66
CA LYS A 312 3.51 -24.76 -0.40
C LYS A 312 3.25 -25.03 1.06
N ASN A 313 2.15 -25.70 1.36
CA ASN A 313 1.90 -26.25 2.68
C ASN A 313 2.83 -27.45 2.92
N LEU A 314 3.73 -27.33 3.89
CA LEU A 314 4.75 -28.37 4.14
C LEU A 314 4.18 -29.66 4.74
N ASN A 315 3.03 -29.59 5.43
CA ASN A 315 2.40 -30.74 6.06
C ASN A 315 1.72 -31.66 5.03
N ASN A 316 0.93 -31.08 4.14
CA ASN A 316 0.15 -31.86 3.15
C ASN A 316 0.70 -31.78 1.73
N LYS A 317 1.82 -31.05 1.51
CA LYS A 317 2.50 -30.82 0.22
C LYS A 317 1.67 -30.10 -0.85
N LYS A 318 0.47 -29.64 -0.52
CA LYS A 318 -0.40 -28.89 -1.45
C LYS A 318 0.16 -27.48 -1.68
N VAL A 319 -0.03 -26.98 -2.90
CA VAL A 319 0.25 -25.58 -3.26
C VAL A 319 -1.06 -24.80 -3.24
N GLU A 320 -1.05 -23.70 -2.52
CA GLU A 320 -2.17 -22.77 -2.40
C GLU A 320 -1.78 -21.46 -3.05
N ILE A 321 -2.71 -20.81 -3.77
CA ILE A 321 -2.48 -19.51 -4.36
C ILE A 321 -2.92 -18.44 -3.35
N THR A 322 -2.00 -17.54 -3.04
CA THR A 322 -2.20 -16.51 -2.01
C THR A 322 -2.03 -15.11 -2.56
N SER A 323 -2.66 -14.15 -1.87
CA SER A 323 -2.42 -12.72 -2.07
C SER A 323 -1.33 -12.26 -1.11
N GLN A 324 -0.29 -11.63 -1.65
CA GLN A 324 0.86 -11.16 -0.87
C GLN A 324 1.17 -9.68 -1.16
N ASN A 325 1.64 -8.99 -0.13
CA ASN A 325 2.20 -7.64 -0.24
C ASN A 325 3.25 -7.44 0.86
N HIS A 326 4.51 -7.77 0.58
CA HIS A 326 5.62 -7.56 1.50
C HIS A 326 6.95 -7.37 0.77
N GLY A 327 7.83 -6.57 1.35
CA GLY A 327 9.20 -6.32 0.86
C GLY A 327 10.29 -6.88 1.76
N PHE A 328 9.91 -7.45 2.91
CA PHE A 328 10.80 -8.11 3.85
C PHE A 328 10.33 -9.55 4.07
N GLU A 329 11.24 -10.42 4.45
CA GLU A 329 10.95 -11.82 4.76
C GLU A 329 11.61 -12.25 6.07
N VAL A 330 11.03 -13.27 6.71
CA VAL A 330 11.66 -13.99 7.80
C VAL A 330 12.70 -14.93 7.19
N VAL A 331 13.93 -14.86 7.71
CA VAL A 331 15.02 -15.72 7.22
C VAL A 331 14.80 -17.13 7.71
N LYS A 332 14.87 -18.08 6.79
CA LYS A 332 14.97 -19.51 7.14
C LYS A 332 16.40 -19.76 7.60
N GLU A 333 16.56 -20.38 8.77
CA GLU A 333 17.85 -20.90 9.24
C GLU A 333 18.33 -22.10 8.43
#